data_6b8791d475d2a8818021c21d508d48dd
#
_entry.id   6b8791d475d2a8818021c21d508d48dd
#
_cell.length_a   1.000
_cell.length_b   1.000
_cell.length_c   1.000
_cell.angle_alpha   90.00
_cell.angle_beta   90.00
_cell.angle_gamma   90.00
#
_symmetry.space_group_name_H-M   'P 1'
#
loop_
_entity.id
_entity.type
_entity.pdbx_description
1 polymer ?
#
loop_
_entity_poly.entity_id
_entity_poly.type
_entity_poly.pdbx_seq_one_letter_code
_entity_poly.pdbx_strand_id
1 'polypeptide(L)'
;MSDEQVPAIEPRFSDATLFDAAPEAMLVIEGGIVVRANGCARLLFGPDAVGERADVLIIGWRRDGLGPFEAEARRPDAEPLPVEVLVRDAGIAAIVSVRDARELLTGREAVRQLFEVETRYRGLVEQVPAIVYEDRGDETIYVSPQIEHILGVTPEAYIADDRMWIRMVHPDDREWVQQQSDAFTEGVGGDLDDYRMVRPDGRIVWIRDRAYAYRDDAGRVILQQGLFFDVTELKEAEAHVKHMAYHDALTGLANRELFRESLHLAVERARRDGTAIAVIFLDLDNFKRLNDTKGHHVGDQFLAALAERLTSATRDVDLVARQGGDEFLLMLADLRPSESDQVERMVLERLRFVLQEPIALPAGSFQVHGSMGVSRSPTMPRTRRCCCSTRTRRCTTRSARRAAATASSPETDAGREAGTEPASPKRHGLRPRDPSSQGGSDGCVTP
;
A
#
# COMPACT_ATOMS: atom_id res chain seq x y z
N MET A 1 61.39 -66.11 8.28
CA MET A 1 60.26 -65.18 8.25
C MET A 1 59.56 -65.45 6.95
N SER A 2 58.45 -66.13 7.01
CA SER A 2 57.69 -66.78 5.97
C SER A 2 56.93 -65.78 5.14
N ASP A 3 57.23 -65.80 3.82
CA ASP A 3 56.40 -65.14 2.81
C ASP A 3 55.04 -65.85 2.74
N GLU A 4 54.03 -65.23 3.30
CA GLU A 4 52.63 -65.62 3.08
C GLU A 4 52.19 -65.12 1.74
N GLN A 5 52.25 -66.01 0.73
CA GLN A 5 51.62 -65.81 -0.55
C GLN A 5 50.09 -65.68 -0.38
N VAL A 6 49.54 -64.45 -0.57
CA VAL A 6 48.11 -64.23 -0.71
C VAL A 6 47.63 -65.01 -1.95
N PRO A 7 46.66 -65.92 -1.85
CA PRO A 7 46.17 -66.67 -2.98
C PRO A 7 45.51 -65.71 -3.98
N ALA A 8 45.91 -65.76 -5.25
CA ALA A 8 45.24 -65.03 -6.32
C ALA A 8 43.79 -65.53 -6.41
N ILE A 9 42.84 -64.63 -6.12
CA ILE A 9 41.41 -64.88 -6.34
C ILE A 9 41.22 -64.93 -7.85
N GLU A 10 41.12 -66.14 -8.41
CA GLU A 10 40.66 -66.30 -9.79
C GLU A 10 39.26 -65.70 -9.94
N PRO A 11 39.00 -64.83 -10.92
CA PRO A 11 37.64 -64.26 -11.10
C PRO A 11 36.68 -65.44 -11.40
N ARG A 12 35.72 -65.65 -10.49
CA ARG A 12 34.73 -66.74 -10.57
C ARG A 12 33.74 -66.63 -11.74
N PHE A 13 33.81 -65.54 -12.50
CA PHE A 13 32.94 -65.32 -13.66
C PHE A 13 33.75 -64.88 -14.87
N SER A 14 33.43 -65.45 -16.01
CA SER A 14 34.00 -64.96 -17.28
C SER A 14 33.38 -63.61 -17.66
N ASP A 15 34.13 -62.78 -18.39
CA ASP A 15 33.63 -61.49 -18.86
C ASP A 15 32.33 -61.61 -19.68
N ALA A 16 32.14 -62.75 -20.33
CA ALA A 16 30.91 -63.10 -21.02
C ALA A 16 29.72 -63.25 -20.09
N THR A 17 29.91 -63.88 -18.92
CA THR A 17 28.84 -64.08 -17.92
C THR A 17 28.42 -62.78 -17.24
N LEU A 18 29.35 -61.87 -16.97
CA LEU A 18 29.03 -60.52 -16.42
C LEU A 18 28.28 -59.68 -17.41
N PHE A 19 28.62 -59.71 -18.68
CA PHE A 19 27.92 -58.99 -19.73
C PHE A 19 26.47 -59.44 -19.88
N ASP A 20 26.23 -60.78 -19.89
CA ASP A 20 24.88 -61.34 -20.08
C ASP A 20 24.02 -61.25 -18.80
N ALA A 21 24.64 -61.13 -17.62
CA ALA A 21 23.95 -60.92 -16.33
C ALA A 21 23.68 -59.44 -15.98
N ALA A 22 24.17 -58.50 -16.78
CA ALA A 22 23.95 -57.05 -16.55
C ALA A 22 22.46 -56.72 -16.60
N PRO A 23 21.94 -55.95 -15.62
CA PRO A 23 20.54 -55.58 -15.54
C PRO A 23 20.13 -54.56 -16.58
N GLU A 24 21.11 -53.91 -17.23
CA GLU A 24 20.90 -52.91 -18.26
C GLU A 24 21.07 -53.54 -19.66
N ALA A 25 20.43 -52.91 -20.66
CA ALA A 25 20.66 -53.32 -22.04
C ALA A 25 22.11 -52.94 -22.47
N MET A 26 22.89 -53.94 -22.80
CA MET A 26 24.28 -53.77 -23.22
C MET A 26 24.55 -54.27 -24.64
N LEU A 27 25.25 -53.45 -25.41
CA LEU A 27 25.68 -53.75 -26.77
C LEU A 27 27.20 -53.63 -26.86
N VAL A 28 27.80 -54.49 -27.73
CA VAL A 28 29.16 -54.29 -28.21
C VAL A 28 29.09 -53.90 -29.67
N ILE A 29 29.71 -52.79 -30.03
CA ILE A 29 29.64 -52.22 -31.37
C ILE A 29 31.06 -52.15 -31.97
N GLU A 30 31.25 -52.73 -33.14
CA GLU A 30 32.47 -52.65 -33.90
C GLU A 30 32.19 -52.09 -35.29
N GLY A 31 32.94 -51.08 -35.72
CA GLY A 31 32.74 -50.44 -37.02
C GLY A 31 31.34 -49.86 -37.24
N GLY A 32 30.61 -49.55 -36.15
CA GLY A 32 29.23 -49.05 -36.20
C GLY A 32 28.16 -50.12 -36.29
N ILE A 33 28.54 -51.42 -36.21
CA ILE A 33 27.66 -52.60 -36.26
C ILE A 33 27.63 -53.25 -34.89
N VAL A 34 26.48 -53.67 -34.43
CA VAL A 34 26.29 -54.43 -33.18
C VAL A 34 26.82 -55.84 -33.40
N VAL A 35 27.88 -56.20 -32.70
CA VAL A 35 28.48 -57.55 -32.79
C VAL A 35 28.02 -58.45 -31.64
N ARG A 36 27.53 -57.87 -30.55
CA ARG A 36 27.01 -58.59 -29.41
C ARG A 36 25.90 -57.79 -28.66
N ALA A 37 24.92 -58.48 -28.20
CA ALA A 37 23.80 -57.91 -27.38
C ALA A 37 23.50 -58.86 -26.21
N ASN A 38 23.37 -58.33 -25.00
CA ASN A 38 22.92 -59.13 -23.85
C ASN A 38 21.40 -59.39 -23.88
N GLY A 39 20.90 -60.17 -22.91
CA GLY A 39 19.48 -60.49 -22.85
C GLY A 39 18.58 -59.26 -22.80
N CYS A 40 18.93 -58.23 -21.97
CA CYS A 40 18.16 -56.99 -21.88
C CYS A 40 18.18 -56.18 -23.19
N ALA A 41 19.28 -56.12 -23.88
CA ALA A 41 19.37 -55.45 -25.19
C ALA A 41 18.52 -56.14 -26.27
N ARG A 42 18.47 -57.49 -26.26
CA ARG A 42 17.57 -58.24 -27.18
C ARG A 42 16.10 -58.04 -26.86
N LEU A 43 15.76 -57.90 -25.60
CA LEU A 43 14.38 -57.51 -25.20
C LEU A 43 14.01 -56.10 -25.66
N LEU A 44 14.96 -55.16 -25.61
CA LEU A 44 14.73 -53.77 -25.99
C LEU A 44 14.69 -53.58 -27.51
N PHE A 45 15.66 -54.11 -28.24
CA PHE A 45 15.88 -53.87 -29.68
C PHE A 45 15.39 -55.01 -30.59
N GLY A 46 14.97 -56.12 -30.02
CA GLY A 46 14.58 -57.31 -30.73
C GLY A 46 15.71 -58.35 -30.84
N PRO A 47 15.37 -59.61 -31.23
CA PRO A 47 16.32 -60.71 -31.36
C PRO A 47 17.38 -60.47 -32.44
N ASP A 48 17.05 -59.71 -33.48
CA ASP A 48 17.89 -59.41 -34.63
C ASP A 48 18.81 -58.20 -34.42
N ALA A 49 18.93 -57.69 -33.21
CA ALA A 49 19.78 -56.53 -32.88
C ALA A 49 21.26 -56.75 -33.24
N VAL A 50 21.74 -57.99 -33.22
CA VAL A 50 23.11 -58.35 -33.63
C VAL A 50 23.18 -58.36 -35.13
N GLY A 51 24.12 -57.64 -35.69
CA GLY A 51 24.30 -57.44 -37.16
C GLY A 51 23.69 -56.11 -37.64
N GLU A 52 22.84 -55.50 -36.88
CA GLU A 52 22.25 -54.19 -37.20
C GLU A 52 23.24 -53.02 -36.92
N ARG A 53 23.01 -51.89 -37.58
CA ARG A 53 23.79 -50.66 -37.38
C ARG A 53 23.32 -49.98 -36.11
N ALA A 54 24.26 -49.44 -35.33
CA ALA A 54 23.97 -48.76 -34.07
C ALA A 54 23.06 -47.52 -34.27
N ASP A 55 23.24 -46.77 -35.36
CA ASP A 55 22.40 -45.58 -35.68
C ASP A 55 20.98 -45.95 -36.15
N VAL A 56 20.73 -47.19 -36.50
CA VAL A 56 19.39 -47.73 -36.79
C VAL A 56 18.65 -48.09 -35.50
N LEU A 57 19.36 -48.69 -34.55
CA LEU A 57 18.80 -49.12 -33.28
C LEU A 57 18.65 -47.95 -32.28
N ILE A 58 19.59 -47.00 -32.31
CA ILE A 58 19.65 -45.87 -31.40
C ILE A 58 19.63 -44.58 -32.23
N ILE A 59 18.46 -43.94 -32.25
CA ILE A 59 18.26 -42.66 -32.94
C ILE A 59 19.01 -41.59 -32.14
N GLY A 60 19.93 -40.87 -32.78
CA GLY A 60 20.82 -39.91 -32.08
C GLY A 60 22.15 -40.55 -31.64
N TRP A 61 22.49 -41.77 -32.16
CA TRP A 61 23.73 -42.44 -31.86
C TRP A 61 24.96 -41.57 -32.08
N ARG A 62 25.89 -41.60 -31.13
CA ARG A 62 27.18 -40.91 -31.16
C ARG A 62 28.25 -41.84 -30.62
N ARG A 63 29.34 -42.07 -31.37
CA ARG A 63 30.46 -42.89 -30.87
C ARG A 63 31.40 -42.11 -29.96
N ASP A 64 31.53 -40.82 -30.18
CA ASP A 64 32.48 -39.90 -29.56
C ASP A 64 31.89 -39.17 -28.34
N GLY A 65 30.80 -39.67 -27.79
CA GLY A 65 30.14 -39.11 -26.60
C GLY A 65 31.00 -39.29 -25.35
N LEU A 66 31.59 -38.21 -24.86
CA LEU A 66 32.18 -38.15 -23.51
C LEU A 66 31.06 -38.08 -22.45
N GLY A 67 30.69 -39.21 -21.88
CA GLY A 67 29.65 -39.32 -20.87
C GLY A 67 28.30 -39.80 -21.39
N PRO A 68 27.29 -39.93 -20.51
CA PRO A 68 25.96 -40.36 -20.94
C PRO A 68 25.29 -39.28 -21.79
N PHE A 69 24.53 -39.68 -22.82
CA PHE A 69 23.72 -38.80 -23.65
C PHE A 69 22.32 -39.37 -23.87
N GLU A 70 21.37 -38.49 -24.10
CA GLU A 70 19.98 -38.84 -24.40
C GLU A 70 19.82 -39.22 -25.87
N ALA A 71 19.07 -40.30 -26.13
CA ALA A 71 18.78 -40.84 -27.44
C ALA A 71 17.42 -41.56 -27.42
N GLU A 72 17.01 -42.11 -28.56
CA GLU A 72 15.81 -42.94 -28.62
C GLU A 72 16.16 -44.36 -29.08
N ALA A 73 15.73 -45.36 -28.33
CA ALA A 73 15.84 -46.76 -28.73
C ALA A 73 14.70 -47.12 -29.65
N ARG A 74 15.02 -47.55 -30.88
CA ARG A 74 14.02 -48.06 -31.82
C ARG A 74 13.63 -49.49 -31.41
N ARG A 75 12.32 -49.70 -31.21
CA ARG A 75 11.76 -51.01 -30.90
C ARG A 75 11.03 -51.58 -32.09
N PRO A 76 11.09 -52.91 -32.36
CA PRO A 76 10.53 -53.50 -33.56
C PRO A 76 9.03 -53.27 -33.76
N ASP A 77 8.23 -53.38 -32.68
CA ASP A 77 6.78 -53.35 -32.75
C ASP A 77 6.17 -52.28 -31.81
N ALA A 78 6.95 -51.24 -31.47
CA ALA A 78 6.51 -50.20 -30.54
C ALA A 78 7.12 -48.84 -30.89
N GLU A 79 6.53 -47.77 -30.30
CA GLU A 79 7.11 -46.42 -30.41
C GLU A 79 8.53 -46.36 -29.85
N PRO A 80 9.40 -45.50 -30.41
CA PRO A 80 10.73 -45.29 -29.88
C PRO A 80 10.71 -44.99 -28.39
N LEU A 81 11.66 -45.53 -27.65
CA LEU A 81 11.79 -45.35 -26.21
C LEU A 81 12.89 -44.36 -25.92
N PRO A 82 12.67 -43.26 -25.17
CA PRO A 82 13.74 -42.40 -24.71
C PRO A 82 14.67 -43.16 -23.78
N VAL A 83 15.97 -43.10 -24.07
CA VAL A 83 17.03 -43.83 -23.37
C VAL A 83 18.22 -42.94 -23.09
N GLU A 84 18.90 -43.24 -21.97
CA GLU A 84 20.22 -42.72 -21.69
C GLU A 84 21.27 -43.72 -22.19
N VAL A 85 22.17 -43.27 -23.03
CA VAL A 85 23.23 -44.10 -23.66
C VAL A 85 24.57 -43.70 -23.09
N LEU A 86 25.29 -44.69 -22.58
CA LEU A 86 26.68 -44.53 -22.13
C LEU A 86 27.59 -45.37 -23.01
N VAL A 87 28.53 -44.71 -23.69
CA VAL A 87 29.51 -45.35 -24.53
C VAL A 87 30.86 -45.41 -23.81
N ARG A 88 31.45 -46.62 -23.76
CA ARG A 88 32.84 -46.82 -23.30
C ARG A 88 33.65 -47.37 -24.45
N ASP A 89 34.59 -46.59 -24.92
CA ASP A 89 35.51 -47.01 -25.99
C ASP A 89 36.50 -48.06 -25.44
N ALA A 90 36.58 -49.16 -26.11
CA ALA A 90 37.52 -50.28 -25.83
C ALA A 90 38.47 -50.52 -27.03
N GLY A 91 38.77 -49.47 -27.76
CA GLY A 91 39.68 -49.49 -28.93
C GLY A 91 38.96 -49.87 -30.22
N ILE A 92 39.00 -51.12 -30.64
CA ILE A 92 38.32 -51.57 -31.87
C ILE A 92 36.82 -51.63 -31.71
N ALA A 93 36.34 -51.87 -30.47
CA ALA A 93 34.95 -52.01 -30.12
C ALA A 93 34.53 -50.93 -29.11
N ALA A 94 33.25 -50.57 -29.08
CA ALA A 94 32.63 -49.76 -28.05
C ALA A 94 31.63 -50.61 -27.26
N ILE A 95 31.72 -50.55 -25.93
CA ILE A 95 30.70 -51.13 -25.05
C ILE A 95 29.67 -50.05 -24.75
N VAL A 96 28.42 -50.32 -25.04
CA VAL A 96 27.31 -49.38 -24.92
C VAL A 96 26.30 -49.91 -23.90
N SER A 97 26.02 -49.14 -22.88
CA SER A 97 24.95 -49.37 -21.94
C SER A 97 23.77 -48.44 -22.31
N VAL A 98 22.59 -49.01 -22.34
CA VAL A 98 21.34 -48.33 -22.73
C VAL A 98 20.33 -48.50 -21.58
N ARG A 99 19.89 -47.39 -21.01
CA ARG A 99 18.97 -47.38 -19.88
C ARG A 99 17.69 -46.62 -20.29
N ASP A 100 16.54 -47.11 -19.86
CA ASP A 100 15.29 -46.39 -19.99
C ASP A 100 15.34 -45.05 -19.24
N ALA A 101 15.11 -43.98 -19.95
CA ALA A 101 15.22 -42.62 -19.42
C ALA A 101 13.87 -41.99 -19.07
N ARG A 102 12.73 -42.71 -19.20
CA ARG A 102 11.40 -42.12 -18.98
C ARG A 102 11.21 -41.55 -17.58
N GLU A 103 11.58 -42.31 -16.55
CA GLU A 103 11.46 -41.81 -15.16
C GLU A 103 12.41 -40.64 -14.90
N LEU A 104 13.63 -40.68 -15.43
CA LEU A 104 14.62 -39.61 -15.31
C LEU A 104 14.14 -38.33 -15.99
N LEU A 105 13.63 -38.45 -17.22
CA LEU A 105 13.13 -37.32 -18.00
C LEU A 105 11.87 -36.73 -17.37
N THR A 106 10.92 -37.60 -16.89
CA THR A 106 9.73 -37.14 -16.18
C THR A 106 10.10 -36.36 -14.91
N GLY A 107 11.06 -36.89 -14.14
CA GLY A 107 11.55 -36.19 -12.92
C GLY A 107 12.21 -34.84 -13.24
N ARG A 108 13.08 -34.81 -14.31
CA ARG A 108 13.71 -33.54 -14.73
C ARG A 108 12.69 -32.50 -15.20
N GLU A 109 11.69 -32.94 -15.98
CA GLU A 109 10.62 -32.06 -16.45
C GLU A 109 9.78 -31.50 -15.27
N ALA A 110 9.43 -32.35 -14.30
CA ALA A 110 8.72 -31.91 -13.09
C ALA A 110 9.54 -30.88 -12.29
N VAL A 111 10.82 -31.09 -12.10
CA VAL A 111 11.72 -30.13 -11.43
C VAL A 111 11.80 -28.82 -12.23
N ARG A 112 11.92 -28.90 -13.55
CA ARG A 112 11.94 -27.71 -14.41
C ARG A 112 10.65 -26.90 -14.30
N GLN A 113 9.50 -27.58 -14.36
CA GLN A 113 8.20 -26.91 -14.21
C GLN A 113 8.03 -26.25 -12.83
N LEU A 114 8.45 -26.92 -11.77
CA LEU A 114 8.45 -26.34 -10.43
C LEU A 114 9.33 -25.09 -10.36
N PHE A 115 10.53 -25.15 -10.93
CA PHE A 115 11.44 -24.01 -10.97
C PHE A 115 10.88 -22.83 -11.78
N GLU A 116 10.25 -23.13 -12.93
CA GLU A 116 9.59 -22.10 -13.75
C GLU A 116 8.41 -21.43 -13.01
N VAL A 117 7.58 -22.22 -12.32
CA VAL A 117 6.47 -21.73 -11.50
C VAL A 117 6.98 -20.89 -10.33
N GLU A 118 7.99 -21.38 -9.61
CA GLU A 118 8.59 -20.65 -8.48
C GLU A 118 9.21 -19.32 -8.96
N THR A 119 9.98 -19.35 -10.04
CA THR A 119 10.61 -18.13 -10.60
C THR A 119 9.56 -17.11 -11.03
N ARG A 120 8.49 -17.58 -11.67
CA ARG A 120 7.37 -16.71 -12.08
C ARG A 120 6.67 -16.11 -10.85
N TYR A 121 6.36 -16.93 -9.85
CA TYR A 121 5.71 -16.49 -8.63
C TYR A 121 6.56 -15.46 -7.88
N ARG A 122 7.85 -15.77 -7.69
CA ARG A 122 8.80 -14.85 -7.06
C ARG A 122 8.88 -13.52 -7.79
N GLY A 123 9.01 -13.54 -9.12
CA GLY A 123 9.04 -12.33 -9.93
C GLY A 123 7.76 -11.49 -9.84
N LEU A 124 6.59 -12.12 -9.71
CA LEU A 124 5.33 -11.40 -9.51
C LEU A 124 5.28 -10.74 -8.13
N VAL A 125 5.66 -11.46 -7.08
CA VAL A 125 5.68 -10.95 -5.70
C VAL A 125 6.67 -9.79 -5.55
N GLU A 126 7.87 -9.91 -6.13
CA GLU A 126 8.90 -8.88 -6.07
C GLU A 126 8.55 -7.59 -6.84
N GLN A 127 7.61 -7.63 -7.79
CA GLN A 127 7.16 -6.44 -8.53
C GLN A 127 5.99 -5.71 -7.85
N VAL A 128 5.35 -6.30 -6.87
CA VAL A 128 4.28 -5.63 -6.11
C VAL A 128 4.91 -4.58 -5.20
N PRO A 129 4.48 -3.30 -5.26
CA PRO A 129 4.99 -2.25 -4.38
C PRO A 129 4.35 -2.33 -2.97
N ALA A 130 4.37 -3.51 -2.38
CA ALA A 130 3.84 -3.82 -1.08
C ALA A 130 4.65 -4.96 -0.44
N ILE A 131 4.64 -5.05 0.87
CA ILE A 131 5.18 -6.21 1.58
C ILE A 131 4.14 -7.31 1.48
N VAL A 132 4.54 -8.45 0.92
CA VAL A 132 3.74 -9.69 0.94
C VAL A 132 4.21 -10.51 2.14
N TYR A 133 3.29 -10.97 2.96
CA TYR A 133 3.61 -11.83 4.09
C TYR A 133 2.71 -13.07 4.14
N GLU A 134 3.22 -14.10 4.81
CA GLU A 134 2.50 -15.35 5.04
C GLU A 134 2.78 -15.83 6.46
N ASP A 135 1.71 -16.03 7.24
CA ASP A 135 1.76 -16.48 8.61
C ASP A 135 1.08 -17.86 8.76
N ARG A 136 1.65 -18.70 9.56
CA ARG A 136 1.07 -20.00 9.96
C ARG A 136 0.88 -20.03 11.48
N GLY A 137 -0.37 -19.84 11.90
CA GLY A 137 -0.65 -19.57 13.32
C GLY A 137 -0.04 -18.22 13.71
N ASP A 138 0.81 -18.22 14.75
CA ASP A 138 1.48 -17.02 15.25
C ASP A 138 2.88 -16.80 14.64
N GLU A 139 3.32 -17.67 13.71
CA GLU A 139 4.65 -17.67 13.13
C GLU A 139 4.62 -17.12 11.70
N THR A 140 5.41 -16.08 11.42
CA THR A 140 5.63 -15.60 10.06
C THR A 140 6.60 -16.54 9.34
N ILE A 141 6.12 -17.21 8.28
CA ILE A 141 6.90 -18.17 7.48
C ILE A 141 7.50 -17.56 6.22
N TYR A 142 6.96 -16.43 5.78
CA TYR A 142 7.46 -15.69 4.63
C TYR A 142 7.16 -14.21 4.75
N VAL A 143 8.12 -13.39 4.32
CA VAL A 143 7.92 -11.97 4.08
C VAL A 143 8.78 -11.55 2.87
N SER A 144 8.21 -10.73 1.99
CA SER A 144 8.89 -10.31 0.77
C SER A 144 10.00 -9.28 1.03
N PRO A 145 11.02 -9.17 0.15
CA PRO A 145 12.17 -8.25 0.33
C PRO A 145 11.80 -6.78 0.45
N GLN A 146 10.61 -6.38 -0.01
CA GLN A 146 10.11 -5.00 0.10
C GLN A 146 10.05 -4.50 1.54
N ILE A 147 10.02 -5.39 2.53
CA ILE A 147 10.02 -5.01 3.94
C ILE A 147 11.25 -4.19 4.32
N GLU A 148 12.40 -4.48 3.72
CA GLU A 148 13.63 -3.73 3.98
C GLU A 148 13.51 -2.28 3.51
N HIS A 149 12.91 -2.08 2.36
CA HIS A 149 12.70 -0.75 1.81
C HIS A 149 11.62 0.03 2.59
N ILE A 150 10.48 -0.61 2.87
CA ILE A 150 9.31 0.04 3.47
C ILE A 150 9.49 0.19 4.98
N LEU A 151 9.87 -0.86 5.70
CA LEU A 151 9.97 -0.86 7.17
C LEU A 151 11.40 -0.80 7.72
N GLY A 152 12.43 -0.97 6.87
CA GLY A 152 13.83 -0.85 7.28
C GLY A 152 14.35 -2.02 8.10
N VAL A 153 13.74 -3.21 7.97
CA VAL A 153 14.16 -4.46 8.59
C VAL A 153 14.34 -5.52 7.51
N THR A 154 15.31 -6.42 7.68
CA THR A 154 15.48 -7.51 6.72
C THR A 154 14.42 -8.59 6.91
N PRO A 155 14.07 -9.35 5.85
CA PRO A 155 13.14 -10.48 5.95
C PRO A 155 13.51 -11.46 7.04
N GLU A 156 14.80 -11.81 7.15
CA GLU A 156 15.30 -12.76 8.13
C GLU A 156 15.12 -12.27 9.57
N ALA A 157 15.38 -10.98 9.81
CA ALA A 157 15.19 -10.36 11.12
C ALA A 157 13.71 -10.32 11.51
N TYR A 158 12.84 -10.07 10.54
CA TYR A 158 11.39 -10.03 10.77
C TYR A 158 10.85 -11.42 11.08
N ILE A 159 11.21 -12.45 10.31
CA ILE A 159 10.78 -13.84 10.50
C ILE A 159 11.33 -14.43 11.82
N ALA A 160 12.52 -14.00 12.24
CA ALA A 160 13.14 -14.51 13.48
C ALA A 160 12.46 -14.03 14.77
N ASP A 161 11.47 -13.15 14.69
CA ASP A 161 10.84 -12.53 15.84
C ASP A 161 9.32 -12.38 15.67
N ASP A 162 8.58 -13.37 16.10
CA ASP A 162 7.11 -13.46 15.99
C ASP A 162 6.34 -12.25 16.53
N ARG A 163 7.00 -11.40 17.33
CA ARG A 163 6.41 -10.16 17.87
C ARG A 163 6.92 -8.91 17.18
N MET A 164 7.73 -9.03 16.13
CA MET A 164 8.28 -7.87 15.43
C MET A 164 7.18 -6.94 14.92
N TRP A 165 6.16 -7.52 14.29
CA TRP A 165 5.02 -6.74 13.77
C TRP A 165 4.40 -5.83 14.83
N ILE A 166 3.91 -6.38 15.93
CA ILE A 166 3.21 -5.59 16.96
C ILE A 166 4.13 -4.61 17.70
N ARG A 167 5.42 -4.91 17.79
CA ARG A 167 6.40 -3.98 18.37
C ARG A 167 6.65 -2.78 17.46
N MET A 168 6.61 -2.97 16.15
CA MET A 168 6.75 -1.89 15.19
C MET A 168 5.49 -1.03 15.06
N VAL A 169 4.33 -1.51 15.45
CA VAL A 169 3.12 -0.68 15.50
C VAL A 169 3.32 0.47 16.49
N HIS A 170 2.91 1.69 16.07
CA HIS A 170 3.01 2.89 16.90
C HIS A 170 2.35 2.67 18.28
N PRO A 171 2.94 3.14 19.38
CA PRO A 171 2.40 2.88 20.72
C PRO A 171 0.92 3.21 20.89
N ASP A 172 0.46 4.34 20.32
CA ASP A 172 -0.94 4.79 20.42
C ASP A 172 -1.91 3.89 19.64
N ASP A 173 -1.41 3.17 18.60
CA ASP A 173 -2.25 2.36 17.72
C ASP A 173 -2.26 0.87 18.14
N ARG A 174 -1.33 0.47 19.00
CA ARG A 174 -1.04 -0.92 19.34
C ARG A 174 -2.22 -1.69 19.89
N GLU A 175 -2.95 -1.08 20.80
CA GLU A 175 -4.06 -1.72 21.49
C GLU A 175 -5.22 -2.06 20.54
N TRP A 176 -5.64 -1.09 19.73
CA TRP A 176 -6.74 -1.31 18.82
C TRP A 176 -6.34 -2.19 17.62
N VAL A 177 -5.09 -2.08 17.12
CA VAL A 177 -4.57 -2.95 16.05
C VAL A 177 -4.56 -4.40 16.50
N GLN A 178 -4.10 -4.68 17.73
CA GLN A 178 -4.12 -6.03 18.29
C GLN A 178 -5.55 -6.57 18.40
N GLN A 179 -6.49 -5.77 18.90
CA GLN A 179 -7.90 -6.16 19.01
C GLN A 179 -8.52 -6.47 17.64
N GLN A 180 -8.22 -5.69 16.63
CA GLN A 180 -8.68 -5.91 15.26
C GLN A 180 -8.09 -7.19 14.65
N SER A 181 -6.79 -7.43 14.88
CA SER A 181 -6.10 -8.64 14.42
C SER A 181 -6.66 -9.91 15.09
N ASP A 182 -6.91 -9.85 16.39
CA ASP A 182 -7.53 -10.96 17.14
C ASP A 182 -8.94 -11.26 16.60
N ALA A 183 -9.75 -10.23 16.36
CA ALA A 183 -11.08 -10.36 15.78
C ALA A 183 -11.06 -10.92 14.35
N PHE A 184 -10.07 -10.55 13.54
CA PHE A 184 -9.87 -11.12 12.21
C PHE A 184 -9.54 -12.62 12.29
N THR A 185 -8.66 -13.01 13.21
CA THR A 185 -8.28 -14.42 13.43
C THR A 185 -9.46 -15.25 13.92
N GLU A 186 -10.33 -14.69 14.76
CA GLU A 186 -11.57 -15.32 15.23
C GLU A 186 -12.67 -15.38 14.16
N GLY A 187 -12.50 -14.70 13.02
CA GLY A 187 -13.45 -14.68 11.91
C GLY A 187 -14.60 -13.69 12.07
N VAL A 188 -14.49 -12.76 13.00
CA VAL A 188 -15.48 -11.72 13.27
C VAL A 188 -15.08 -10.38 12.62
N GLY A 189 -13.78 -10.22 12.28
CA GLY A 189 -13.22 -9.00 11.69
C GLY A 189 -13.12 -9.05 10.16
N GLY A 190 -12.81 -7.89 9.59
CA GLY A 190 -12.48 -7.67 8.18
C GLY A 190 -11.06 -7.12 8.03
N ASP A 191 -10.82 -6.39 6.94
CA ASP A 191 -9.56 -5.68 6.73
C ASP A 191 -9.27 -4.70 7.89
N LEU A 192 -7.99 -4.58 8.26
CA LEU A 192 -7.58 -3.59 9.24
C LEU A 192 -7.65 -2.17 8.65
N ASP A 193 -8.03 -1.21 9.49
CA ASP A 193 -7.89 0.21 9.15
C ASP A 193 -6.40 0.60 9.04
N ASP A 194 -6.13 1.71 8.34
CA ASP A 194 -4.77 2.20 8.18
C ASP A 194 -4.15 2.56 9.55
N TYR A 195 -2.99 2.02 9.87
CA TYR A 195 -2.29 2.25 11.14
C TYR A 195 -0.83 2.64 10.94
N ARG A 196 -0.22 3.19 11.98
CA ARG A 196 1.16 3.67 11.95
C ARG A 196 2.12 2.58 12.42
N MET A 197 3.22 2.42 11.70
CA MET A 197 4.37 1.65 12.14
C MET A 197 5.59 2.55 12.32
N VAL A 198 6.45 2.21 13.29
CA VAL A 198 7.67 2.94 13.59
C VAL A 198 8.86 2.11 13.13
N ARG A 199 9.61 2.64 12.18
CA ARG A 199 10.85 2.04 11.67
C ARG A 199 11.96 2.08 12.73
N PRO A 200 13.01 1.24 12.61
CA PRO A 200 14.16 1.30 13.52
C PRO A 200 14.88 2.65 13.54
N ASP A 201 14.81 3.42 12.46
CA ASP A 201 15.35 4.79 12.36
C ASP A 201 14.46 5.86 13.02
N GLY A 202 13.30 5.47 13.58
CA GLY A 202 12.31 6.34 14.21
C GLY A 202 11.31 6.98 13.25
N ARG A 203 11.42 6.75 11.94
CA ARG A 203 10.48 7.24 10.95
C ARG A 203 9.13 6.52 11.09
N ILE A 204 8.03 7.27 10.97
CA ILE A 204 6.66 6.72 10.97
C ILE A 204 6.24 6.45 9.53
N VAL A 205 5.69 5.24 9.31
CA VAL A 205 5.11 4.79 8.04
C VAL A 205 3.66 4.42 8.29
N TRP A 206 2.75 4.90 7.43
CA TRP A 206 1.35 4.47 7.46
C TRP A 206 1.18 3.21 6.64
N ILE A 207 0.65 2.18 7.26
CA ILE A 207 0.43 0.88 6.64
C ILE A 207 -1.07 0.64 6.46
N ARG A 208 -1.44 0.21 5.25
CA ARG A 208 -2.73 -0.41 4.95
C ARG A 208 -2.52 -1.89 4.85
N ASP A 209 -3.11 -2.64 5.77
CA ASP A 209 -3.00 -4.10 5.84
C ASP A 209 -4.25 -4.76 5.25
N ARG A 210 -4.03 -5.68 4.32
CA ARG A 210 -5.07 -6.50 3.71
C ARG A 210 -4.70 -7.96 3.86
N ALA A 211 -5.46 -8.69 4.63
CA ALA A 211 -5.18 -10.08 4.96
C ALA A 211 -6.31 -11.03 4.53
N TYR A 212 -5.92 -12.24 4.16
CA TYR A 212 -6.81 -13.34 3.81
C TYR A 212 -6.45 -14.56 4.67
N ALA A 213 -7.43 -15.11 5.35
CA ALA A 213 -7.26 -16.28 6.20
C ALA A 213 -7.81 -17.54 5.51
N TYR A 214 -6.96 -18.56 5.41
CA TYR A 214 -7.36 -19.90 4.99
C TYR A 214 -7.69 -20.73 6.24
N ARG A 215 -8.84 -21.40 6.24
CA ARG A 215 -9.34 -22.10 7.42
C ARG A 215 -9.50 -23.58 7.14
N ASP A 216 -9.33 -24.41 8.19
CA ASP A 216 -9.65 -25.83 8.13
C ASP A 216 -11.17 -26.08 8.24
N ASP A 217 -11.57 -27.35 8.14
CA ASP A 217 -12.99 -27.77 8.27
C ASP A 217 -13.59 -27.46 9.66
N ALA A 218 -12.74 -27.19 10.65
CA ALA A 218 -13.15 -26.78 11.99
C ALA A 218 -13.23 -25.25 12.17
N GLY A 219 -12.96 -24.49 11.09
CA GLY A 219 -12.97 -23.02 11.08
C GLY A 219 -11.71 -22.36 11.63
N ARG A 220 -10.66 -23.12 11.98
CA ARG A 220 -9.39 -22.57 12.52
C ARG A 220 -8.53 -22.05 11.38
N VAL A 221 -7.90 -20.89 11.57
CA VAL A 221 -6.94 -20.33 10.60
C VAL A 221 -5.72 -21.26 10.55
N ILE A 222 -5.43 -21.77 9.35
CA ILE A 222 -4.25 -22.63 9.09
C ILE A 222 -3.15 -21.86 8.37
N LEU A 223 -3.53 -20.79 7.67
CA LEU A 223 -2.63 -19.94 6.92
C LEU A 223 -3.26 -18.56 6.79
N GLN A 224 -2.47 -17.53 6.99
CA GLN A 224 -2.84 -16.14 6.71
C GLN A 224 -1.87 -15.58 5.68
N GLN A 225 -2.38 -14.95 4.65
CA GLN A 225 -1.59 -14.23 3.65
C GLN A 225 -2.05 -12.79 3.59
N GLY A 226 -1.12 -11.86 3.53
CA GLY A 226 -1.48 -10.45 3.49
C GLY A 226 -0.49 -9.58 2.75
N LEU A 227 -0.91 -8.31 2.62
CA LEU A 227 -0.21 -7.25 1.92
C LEU A 227 -0.17 -6.00 2.79
N PHE A 228 1.03 -5.50 3.11
CA PHE A 228 1.21 -4.18 3.69
C PHE A 228 1.53 -3.18 2.59
N PHE A 229 0.64 -2.25 2.37
CA PHE A 229 0.85 -1.11 1.48
C PHE A 229 1.35 0.08 2.28
N ASP A 230 2.43 0.69 1.84
CA ASP A 230 2.83 2.01 2.34
C ASP A 230 1.88 3.06 1.76
N VAL A 231 1.06 3.65 2.61
CA VAL A 231 0.11 4.71 2.26
C VAL A 231 0.52 6.07 2.86
N THR A 232 1.79 6.20 3.26
CA THR A 232 2.32 7.41 3.92
C THR A 232 2.13 8.65 3.04
N GLU A 233 2.55 8.60 1.78
CA GLU A 233 2.38 9.72 0.84
C GLU A 233 0.90 10.09 0.64
N LEU A 234 0.03 9.08 0.60
CA LEU A 234 -1.42 9.32 0.50
C LEU A 234 -1.95 10.05 1.74
N LYS A 235 -1.58 9.59 2.95
CA LYS A 235 -2.00 10.22 4.21
C LYS A 235 -1.45 11.63 4.37
N GLU A 236 -0.21 11.86 3.98
CA GLU A 236 0.41 13.19 3.98
C GLU A 236 -0.30 14.13 2.98
N ALA A 237 -0.62 13.62 1.78
CA ALA A 237 -1.38 14.38 0.79
C ALA A 237 -2.80 14.70 1.27
N GLU A 238 -3.51 13.73 1.86
CA GLU A 238 -4.83 13.95 2.45
C GLU A 238 -4.78 15.00 3.58
N ALA A 239 -3.79 14.90 4.48
CA ALA A 239 -3.58 15.87 5.55
C ALA A 239 -3.25 17.26 5.00
N HIS A 240 -2.41 17.32 3.95
CA HIS A 240 -2.07 18.57 3.29
C HIS A 240 -3.29 19.23 2.61
N VAL A 241 -4.08 18.45 1.87
CA VAL A 241 -5.32 18.93 1.24
C VAL A 241 -6.29 19.44 2.31
N LYS A 242 -6.46 18.69 3.41
CA LYS A 242 -7.28 19.10 4.54
C LYS A 242 -6.75 20.39 5.17
N HIS A 243 -5.44 20.50 5.36
CA HIS A 243 -4.82 21.71 5.88
C HIS A 243 -5.07 22.91 4.97
N MET A 244 -4.86 22.77 3.66
CA MET A 244 -5.15 23.85 2.68
C MET A 244 -6.64 24.23 2.64
N ALA A 245 -7.56 23.27 2.84
CA ALA A 245 -8.99 23.54 2.86
C ALA A 245 -9.42 24.38 4.07
N TYR A 246 -8.70 24.30 5.18
CA TYR A 246 -9.06 24.90 6.46
C TYR A 246 -8.12 25.99 6.97
N HIS A 247 -6.94 26.15 6.38
CA HIS A 247 -5.96 27.15 6.78
C HIS A 247 -5.58 28.10 5.65
N ASP A 248 -5.17 29.30 6.01
CA ASP A 248 -4.63 30.29 5.08
C ASP A 248 -3.17 29.97 4.79
N ALA A 249 -2.83 29.76 3.53
CA ALA A 249 -1.52 29.31 3.10
C ALA A 249 -0.36 30.28 3.43
N LEU A 250 -0.66 31.58 3.58
CA LEU A 250 0.34 32.58 3.88
C LEU A 250 0.65 32.70 5.38
N THR A 251 -0.39 32.68 6.19
CA THR A 251 -0.27 32.98 7.64
C THR A 251 -0.36 31.75 8.52
N GLY A 252 -0.79 30.59 7.98
CA GLY A 252 -1.04 29.37 8.76
C GLY A 252 -2.24 29.45 9.68
N LEU A 253 -2.92 30.58 9.78
CA LEU A 253 -4.14 30.76 10.56
C LEU A 253 -5.31 29.95 9.99
N ALA A 254 -6.36 29.77 10.76
CA ALA A 254 -7.63 29.30 10.23
C ALA A 254 -8.07 30.18 9.06
N ASN A 255 -8.58 29.56 8.01
CA ASN A 255 -9.21 30.32 6.93
C ASN A 255 -10.68 30.64 7.25
N ARG A 256 -11.37 31.28 6.32
CA ARG A 256 -12.77 31.62 6.46
C ARG A 256 -13.67 30.41 6.70
N GLU A 257 -13.36 29.26 6.09
CA GLU A 257 -14.20 28.06 6.21
C GLU A 257 -14.09 27.43 7.60
N LEU A 258 -12.86 27.21 8.07
CA LEU A 258 -12.62 26.70 9.43
C LEU A 258 -13.21 27.64 10.49
N PHE A 259 -13.08 28.96 10.27
CA PHE A 259 -13.67 29.94 11.19
C PHE A 259 -15.18 29.82 11.24
N ARG A 260 -15.86 29.65 10.10
CA ARG A 260 -17.30 29.52 9.99
C ARG A 260 -17.82 28.27 10.72
N GLU A 261 -17.17 27.11 10.49
CA GLU A 261 -17.53 25.86 11.16
C GLU A 261 -17.30 25.94 12.66
N SER A 262 -16.14 26.44 13.08
CA SER A 262 -15.80 26.63 14.50
C SER A 262 -16.78 27.58 15.20
N LEU A 263 -17.17 28.65 14.51
CA LEU A 263 -18.15 29.62 15.04
C LEU A 263 -19.53 28.96 15.26
N HIS A 264 -19.97 28.13 14.30
CA HIS A 264 -21.24 27.40 14.43
C HIS A 264 -21.25 26.51 15.69
N LEU A 265 -20.20 25.69 15.84
CA LEU A 265 -20.04 24.81 16.99
C LEU A 265 -19.93 25.60 18.32
N ALA A 266 -19.18 26.70 18.32
CA ALA A 266 -19.02 27.54 19.50
C ALA A 266 -20.36 28.19 19.93
N VAL A 267 -21.18 28.64 18.98
CA VAL A 267 -22.52 29.19 19.26
C VAL A 267 -23.44 28.13 19.90
N GLU A 268 -23.43 26.92 19.36
CA GLU A 268 -24.24 25.83 19.93
C GLU A 268 -23.76 25.42 21.31
N ARG A 269 -22.44 25.36 21.55
CA ARG A 269 -21.84 25.10 22.85
C ARG A 269 -22.24 26.21 23.84
N ALA A 270 -22.03 27.48 23.46
CA ALA A 270 -22.34 28.60 24.31
C ALA A 270 -23.82 28.64 24.71
N ARG A 271 -24.77 28.30 23.83
CA ARG A 271 -26.20 28.18 24.15
C ARG A 271 -26.46 27.09 25.17
N ARG A 272 -25.80 25.95 25.08
CA ARG A 272 -25.96 24.83 25.99
C ARG A 272 -25.39 25.14 27.39
N ASP A 273 -24.19 25.74 27.39
CA ASP A 273 -23.40 25.95 28.61
C ASP A 273 -23.73 27.31 29.32
N GLY A 274 -24.62 28.13 28.71
CA GLY A 274 -24.97 29.45 29.22
C GLY A 274 -23.83 30.47 29.17
N THR A 275 -22.87 30.26 28.26
CA THR A 275 -21.75 31.16 28.00
C THR A 275 -22.04 32.08 26.81
N ALA A 276 -21.16 33.01 26.54
CA ALA A 276 -21.22 33.90 25.39
C ALA A 276 -19.94 33.74 24.52
N ILE A 277 -20.04 34.13 23.26
CA ILE A 277 -18.92 34.31 22.36
C ILE A 277 -18.85 35.74 21.86
N ALA A 278 -17.66 36.22 21.52
CA ALA A 278 -17.48 37.48 20.81
C ALA A 278 -16.67 37.23 19.53
N VAL A 279 -17.12 37.82 18.43
CA VAL A 279 -16.38 37.83 17.17
C VAL A 279 -15.87 39.24 16.94
N ILE A 280 -14.55 39.34 16.76
CA ILE A 280 -13.84 40.58 16.41
C ILE A 280 -13.46 40.50 14.94
N PHE A 281 -13.86 41.50 14.21
CA PHE A 281 -13.45 41.72 12.84
C PHE A 281 -12.34 42.75 12.81
N LEU A 282 -11.20 42.45 12.26
CA LEU A 282 -10.03 43.32 12.15
C LEU A 282 -9.72 43.53 10.68
N ASP A 283 -9.60 44.80 10.27
CA ASP A 283 -9.20 45.25 8.95
C ASP A 283 -7.99 46.16 9.06
N LEU A 284 -6.94 45.91 8.27
CA LEU A 284 -5.71 46.71 8.33
C LEU A 284 -5.82 47.98 7.49
N ASP A 285 -5.73 49.12 8.16
CA ASP A 285 -5.84 50.42 7.52
C ASP A 285 -4.63 50.69 6.61
N ASN A 286 -4.91 51.01 5.32
CA ASN A 286 -3.90 51.34 4.31
C ASN A 286 -2.84 50.24 4.03
N PHE A 287 -3.11 48.99 4.30
CA PHE A 287 -2.21 47.87 3.97
C PHE A 287 -1.83 47.85 2.47
N LYS A 288 -2.76 48.20 1.60
CA LYS A 288 -2.49 48.37 0.16
C LYS A 288 -1.31 49.30 -0.11
N ARG A 289 -1.18 50.42 0.67
CA ARG A 289 -0.07 51.35 0.51
C ARG A 289 1.30 50.73 0.87
N LEU A 290 1.33 49.82 1.81
CA LEU A 290 2.53 49.04 2.13
C LEU A 290 2.93 48.19 0.90
N ASN A 291 2.00 47.48 0.34
CA ASN A 291 2.22 46.67 -0.86
C ASN A 291 2.69 47.53 -2.06
N ASP A 292 1.99 48.62 -2.32
CA ASP A 292 2.31 49.53 -3.44
C ASP A 292 3.70 50.17 -3.29
N THR A 293 4.17 50.40 -2.06
CA THR A 293 5.43 51.06 -1.79
C THR A 293 6.61 50.10 -1.64
N LYS A 294 6.42 48.92 -1.06
CA LYS A 294 7.48 47.97 -0.69
C LYS A 294 7.38 46.62 -1.42
N GLY A 295 6.34 46.43 -2.19
CA GLY A 295 6.06 45.19 -2.92
C GLY A 295 5.29 44.15 -2.08
N HIS A 296 4.60 43.28 -2.77
CA HIS A 296 3.73 42.24 -2.17
C HIS A 296 4.49 41.29 -1.24
N HIS A 297 5.76 40.97 -1.55
CA HIS A 297 6.58 40.10 -0.71
C HIS A 297 6.76 40.65 0.71
N VAL A 298 6.97 41.99 0.85
CA VAL A 298 7.09 42.64 2.17
C VAL A 298 5.74 42.64 2.88
N GLY A 299 4.64 42.84 2.13
CA GLY A 299 3.29 42.73 2.68
C GLY A 299 2.96 41.34 3.18
N ASP A 300 3.36 40.30 2.46
CA ASP A 300 3.18 38.90 2.85
C ASP A 300 3.94 38.59 4.14
N GLN A 301 5.21 39.00 4.23
CA GLN A 301 6.02 38.87 5.47
C GLN A 301 5.37 39.61 6.64
N PHE A 302 4.81 40.79 6.38
CA PHE A 302 4.12 41.57 7.41
C PHE A 302 2.88 40.85 7.91
N LEU A 303 2.05 40.30 7.01
CA LEU A 303 0.83 39.53 7.38
C LEU A 303 1.18 38.27 8.19
N ALA A 304 2.21 37.54 7.81
CA ALA A 304 2.68 36.35 8.54
C ALA A 304 3.15 36.73 9.97
N ALA A 305 3.99 37.76 10.11
CA ALA A 305 4.45 38.22 11.42
C ALA A 305 3.31 38.80 12.29
N LEU A 306 2.33 39.47 11.68
CA LEU A 306 1.14 39.95 12.37
C LEU A 306 0.28 38.77 12.86
N ALA A 307 0.10 37.73 12.06
CA ALA A 307 -0.64 36.54 12.43
C ALA A 307 -0.07 35.86 13.68
N GLU A 308 1.26 35.71 13.76
CA GLU A 308 1.94 35.18 14.95
C GLU A 308 1.69 36.05 16.19
N ARG A 309 1.73 37.38 16.04
CA ARG A 309 1.44 38.30 17.14
C ARG A 309 -0.02 38.24 17.59
N LEU A 310 -0.97 38.16 16.66
CA LEU A 310 -2.40 38.04 16.98
C LEU A 310 -2.67 36.75 17.73
N THR A 311 -2.09 35.63 17.30
CA THR A 311 -2.19 34.34 17.98
C THR A 311 -1.62 34.41 19.40
N SER A 312 -0.44 35.02 19.58
CA SER A 312 0.17 35.21 20.90
C SER A 312 -0.61 36.16 21.83
N ALA A 313 -1.48 36.99 21.25
CA ALA A 313 -2.33 37.91 22.00
C ALA A 313 -3.67 37.32 22.43
N THR A 314 -4.01 36.09 21.98
CA THR A 314 -5.24 35.38 22.31
C THR A 314 -4.97 34.17 23.20
N ARG A 315 -6.01 33.53 23.73
CA ARG A 315 -5.90 32.31 24.53
C ARG A 315 -6.00 31.08 23.61
N ASP A 316 -5.59 29.92 24.11
CA ASP A 316 -5.68 28.65 23.36
C ASP A 316 -7.14 28.28 22.99
N VAL A 317 -8.13 28.76 23.77
CA VAL A 317 -9.54 28.53 23.47
C VAL A 317 -10.14 29.51 22.47
N ASP A 318 -9.40 30.59 22.15
CA ASP A 318 -9.82 31.59 21.17
C ASP A 318 -9.31 31.15 19.77
N LEU A 319 -10.00 31.58 18.71
CA LEU A 319 -9.60 31.27 17.36
C LEU A 319 -9.26 32.54 16.59
N VAL A 320 -8.08 32.55 15.97
CA VAL A 320 -7.65 33.60 15.04
C VAL A 320 -7.70 33.04 13.62
N ALA A 321 -8.31 33.80 12.71
CA ALA A 321 -8.42 33.43 11.31
C ALA A 321 -8.11 34.61 10.40
N ARG A 322 -7.70 34.31 9.16
CA ARG A 322 -7.59 35.29 8.08
C ARG A 322 -8.70 35.03 7.06
N GLN A 323 -9.51 36.04 6.79
CA GLN A 323 -10.60 35.92 5.82
C GLN A 323 -10.10 36.07 4.38
N GLY A 324 -9.01 36.80 4.19
CA GLY A 324 -8.34 37.09 2.92
C GLY A 324 -7.83 38.52 2.89
N GLY A 325 -6.81 38.81 2.07
CA GLY A 325 -6.24 40.16 1.98
C GLY A 325 -5.69 40.63 3.33
N ASP A 326 -6.21 41.73 3.81
CA ASP A 326 -5.89 42.42 5.07
C ASP A 326 -6.93 42.24 6.19
N GLU A 327 -7.88 41.31 5.99
CA GLU A 327 -9.00 41.05 6.92
C GLU A 327 -8.71 39.84 7.82
N PHE A 328 -8.80 40.06 9.15
CA PHE A 328 -8.68 39.01 10.16
C PHE A 328 -9.97 38.88 10.98
N LEU A 329 -10.22 37.70 11.45
CA LEU A 329 -11.33 37.35 12.33
C LEU A 329 -10.76 36.74 13.62
N LEU A 330 -11.31 37.16 14.78
CA LEU A 330 -10.99 36.53 16.06
C LEU A 330 -12.28 36.11 16.72
N MET A 331 -12.33 34.91 17.24
CA MET A 331 -13.45 34.38 18.03
C MET A 331 -12.98 34.18 19.46
N LEU A 332 -13.58 34.91 20.38
CA LEU A 332 -13.40 34.73 21.82
C LEU A 332 -14.48 33.77 22.30
N ALA A 333 -14.07 32.63 22.80
CA ALA A 333 -14.97 31.56 23.25
C ALA A 333 -15.12 31.58 24.81
N ASP A 334 -16.12 30.84 25.26
CA ASP A 334 -16.38 30.56 26.70
C ASP A 334 -16.41 31.80 27.60
N LEU A 335 -17.01 32.88 27.11
CA LEU A 335 -17.16 34.12 27.88
C LEU A 335 -18.29 33.98 28.88
N ARG A 336 -17.98 34.09 30.19
CA ARG A 336 -19.02 34.11 31.20
C ARG A 336 -19.80 35.44 31.11
N PRO A 337 -21.13 35.41 31.17
CA PRO A 337 -21.94 36.64 31.03
C PRO A 337 -21.54 37.78 31.98
N SER A 338 -21.13 37.44 33.20
CA SER A 338 -20.67 38.40 34.20
C SER A 338 -19.35 39.07 33.91
N GLU A 339 -18.47 38.40 33.12
CA GLU A 339 -17.09 38.84 32.87
C GLU A 339 -16.87 39.24 31.40
N SER A 340 -17.85 38.96 30.55
CA SER A 340 -17.71 39.10 29.08
C SER A 340 -17.29 40.49 28.63
N ASP A 341 -17.83 41.55 29.25
CA ASP A 341 -17.48 42.94 28.94
C ASP A 341 -16.04 43.31 29.33
N GLN A 342 -15.55 42.71 30.41
CA GLN A 342 -14.19 42.96 30.92
C GLN A 342 -13.16 42.21 30.06
N VAL A 343 -13.42 40.93 29.76
CA VAL A 343 -12.54 40.11 28.94
C VAL A 343 -12.44 40.69 27.53
N GLU A 344 -13.56 41.06 26.92
CA GLU A 344 -13.57 41.70 25.61
C GLU A 344 -12.74 42.99 25.56
N ARG A 345 -12.95 43.88 26.57
CA ARG A 345 -12.16 45.10 26.64
C ARG A 345 -10.67 44.83 26.79
N MET A 346 -10.30 43.89 27.63
CA MET A 346 -8.92 43.49 27.84
C MET A 346 -8.29 42.95 26.54
N VAL A 347 -9.01 42.10 25.81
CA VAL A 347 -8.54 41.57 24.52
C VAL A 347 -8.42 42.69 23.48
N LEU A 348 -9.40 43.56 23.35
CA LEU A 348 -9.34 44.69 22.43
C LEU A 348 -8.20 45.67 22.74
N GLU A 349 -7.91 45.95 23.99
CA GLU A 349 -6.76 46.75 24.41
C GLU A 349 -5.44 46.06 24.03
N ARG A 350 -5.36 44.77 24.28
CA ARG A 350 -4.20 43.95 23.91
C ARG A 350 -3.97 43.93 22.40
N LEU A 351 -5.00 43.75 21.61
CA LEU A 351 -4.95 43.80 20.15
C LEU A 351 -4.54 45.19 19.66
N ARG A 352 -5.04 46.28 20.29
CA ARG A 352 -4.58 47.63 19.97
C ARG A 352 -3.07 47.79 20.20
N PHE A 353 -2.59 47.29 21.32
CA PHE A 353 -1.16 47.35 21.63
C PHE A 353 -0.32 46.60 20.58
N VAL A 354 -0.75 45.37 20.24
CA VAL A 354 -0.13 44.52 19.18
C VAL A 354 -0.06 45.24 17.84
N LEU A 355 -1.11 45.95 17.44
CA LEU A 355 -1.19 46.71 16.19
C LEU A 355 -0.36 47.99 16.22
N GLN A 356 -0.15 48.58 17.41
CA GLN A 356 0.65 49.79 17.55
C GLN A 356 2.15 49.53 17.56
N GLU A 357 2.58 48.34 17.92
CA GLU A 357 3.99 47.99 17.90
C GLU A 357 4.47 47.74 16.46
N PRO A 358 5.57 48.38 16.05
CA PRO A 358 6.16 48.13 14.74
C PRO A 358 6.60 46.68 14.57
N ILE A 359 6.39 46.13 13.40
CA ILE A 359 6.86 44.81 12.99
C ILE A 359 8.22 44.97 12.30
N ALA A 360 9.25 44.37 12.88
CA ALA A 360 10.57 44.32 12.30
C ALA A 360 10.64 43.20 11.24
N LEU A 361 10.94 43.59 10.01
CA LEU A 361 11.18 42.72 8.88
C LEU A 361 12.56 42.94 8.30
N PRO A 362 13.12 42.04 7.46
CA PRO A 362 14.41 42.29 6.80
C PRO A 362 14.45 43.57 5.97
N ALA A 363 13.32 44.01 5.44
CA ALA A 363 13.16 45.24 4.65
C ALA A 363 12.98 46.50 5.47
N GLY A 364 13.01 46.43 6.82
CA GLY A 364 12.81 47.53 7.74
C GLY A 364 11.72 47.29 8.77
N SER A 365 11.39 48.31 9.56
CA SER A 365 10.34 48.27 10.56
C SER A 365 9.08 48.95 10.05
N PHE A 366 7.95 48.27 10.15
CA PHE A 366 6.68 48.72 9.59
C PHE A 366 5.57 48.71 10.65
N GLN A 367 4.76 49.76 10.63
CA GLN A 367 3.61 49.89 11.51
C GLN A 367 2.36 50.09 10.64
N VAL A 368 1.31 49.34 10.95
CA VAL A 368 0.02 49.45 10.33
C VAL A 368 -1.05 49.60 11.42
N HIS A 369 -2.02 50.45 11.18
CA HIS A 369 -3.17 50.58 12.07
C HIS A 369 -4.27 49.63 11.63
N GLY A 370 -5.20 49.33 12.50
CA GLY A 370 -6.33 48.47 12.17
C GLY A 370 -7.63 48.98 12.75
N SER A 371 -8.70 48.77 12.00
CA SER A 371 -10.08 49.02 12.39
C SER A 371 -10.73 47.74 12.91
N MET A 372 -11.34 47.80 14.09
CA MET A 372 -11.96 46.64 14.73
C MET A 372 -13.47 46.80 14.93
N GLY A 373 -14.23 45.77 14.59
CA GLY A 373 -15.65 45.65 14.88
C GLY A 373 -15.94 44.43 15.75
N VAL A 374 -16.83 44.52 16.71
CA VAL A 374 -17.17 43.40 17.61
C VAL A 374 -18.65 43.05 17.50
N SER A 375 -18.95 41.76 17.48
CA SER A 375 -20.28 41.18 17.54
C SER A 375 -20.33 40.08 18.59
N ARG A 376 -21.47 39.90 19.29
CA ARG A 376 -21.65 38.86 20.33
C ARG A 376 -22.86 37.99 20.07
N SER A 377 -22.81 36.75 20.53
CA SER A 377 -23.90 35.76 20.49
C SER A 377 -23.84 34.89 21.75
N PRO A 378 -24.94 34.32 22.29
CA PRO A 378 -26.31 34.30 21.78
C PRO A 378 -27.27 35.29 22.41
N THR A 379 -26.89 36.13 23.35
CA THR A 379 -27.85 36.94 24.05
C THR A 379 -27.35 38.31 24.45
N MET A 380 -27.28 39.27 23.51
CA MET A 380 -27.51 40.67 23.88
C MET A 380 -27.76 41.53 22.63
N PRO A 381 -28.81 42.36 22.60
CA PRO A 381 -29.14 43.22 21.47
C PRO A 381 -28.29 44.49 21.44
N ARG A 382 -27.00 44.40 21.75
CA ARG A 382 -26.09 45.55 21.67
C ARG A 382 -24.90 45.23 20.80
N THR A 383 -25.03 45.55 19.53
CA THR A 383 -23.89 45.82 18.66
C THR A 383 -23.17 47.05 19.18
N ARG A 384 -22.16 46.91 20.00
CA ARG A 384 -21.23 48.00 20.29
C ARG A 384 -20.21 48.09 19.16
N ARG A 385 -20.31 49.11 18.36
CA ARG A 385 -19.24 49.48 17.42
C ARG A 385 -18.12 50.13 18.24
N CYS A 386 -17.03 49.44 18.45
CA CYS A 386 -15.80 50.06 18.94
C CYS A 386 -14.95 50.38 17.70
N CYS A 387 -15.01 51.60 17.22
CA CYS A 387 -14.06 52.09 16.22
C CYS A 387 -12.82 52.54 16.98
N CYS A 388 -11.78 51.70 16.97
CA CYS A 388 -10.46 52.05 17.46
C CYS A 388 -9.60 52.50 16.28
N SER A 389 -10.01 53.58 15.61
CA SER A 389 -9.09 54.33 14.73
C SER A 389 -8.69 55.59 15.46
N THR A 390 -7.43 56.00 15.36
CA THR A 390 -6.91 57.28 15.84
C THR A 390 -7.50 58.46 15.06
N ARG A 391 -8.46 58.23 14.15
CA ARG A 391 -9.28 59.23 13.49
C ARG A 391 -10.72 58.75 13.40
N THR A 392 -11.63 59.54 13.94
CA THR A 392 -13.07 59.40 13.85
C THR A 392 -13.57 59.35 12.39
N ARG A 393 -13.60 58.16 11.78
CA ARG A 393 -14.36 57.92 10.55
C ARG A 393 -15.39 56.83 10.85
N ARG A 394 -16.66 57.10 10.48
CA ARG A 394 -17.74 56.10 10.58
C ARG A 394 -17.34 54.86 9.83
N CYS A 395 -17.13 53.77 10.53
CA CYS A 395 -16.91 52.46 9.89
C CYS A 395 -18.23 52.00 9.26
N THR A 396 -18.33 52.11 7.94
CA THR A 396 -19.45 51.61 7.16
C THR A 396 -18.99 50.35 6.40
N THR A 397 -18.52 49.35 7.10
CA THR A 397 -18.16 48.11 6.39
C THR A 397 -19.41 47.24 6.23
N ARG A 398 -19.80 47.11 4.96
CA ARG A 398 -20.82 46.18 4.44
C ARG A 398 -20.56 44.73 4.93
N SER A 399 -19.30 44.39 5.20
CA SER A 399 -18.81 43.07 5.64
C SER A 399 -19.21 42.74 7.07
N ALA A 400 -19.12 43.67 8.02
CA ALA A 400 -19.53 43.44 9.40
C ALA A 400 -21.05 43.18 9.55
N ARG A 401 -21.86 43.80 8.65
CA ARG A 401 -23.30 43.50 8.59
C ARG A 401 -23.58 42.10 7.97
N ARG A 402 -22.72 41.59 7.07
CA ARG A 402 -22.92 40.29 6.47
C ARG A 402 -22.52 39.15 7.40
N ALA A 403 -21.42 39.28 8.16
CA ALA A 403 -21.03 38.30 9.17
C ALA A 403 -22.04 38.19 10.31
N ALA A 404 -22.61 39.32 10.76
CA ALA A 404 -23.69 39.33 11.79
C ALA A 404 -25.01 38.73 11.23
N ALA A 405 -25.29 38.90 9.94
CA ALA A 405 -26.49 38.35 9.31
C ALA A 405 -26.39 36.82 9.08
N THR A 406 -25.21 36.30 8.85
CA THR A 406 -24.99 34.83 8.67
C THR A 406 -25.08 34.11 10.04
N ALA A 407 -24.76 34.77 11.13
CA ALA A 407 -24.87 34.21 12.48
C ALA A 407 -26.28 34.26 13.09
N SER A 408 -27.20 35.02 12.49
CA SER A 408 -28.54 35.26 13.04
C SER A 408 -29.70 34.72 12.18
N SER A 409 -29.47 34.02 11.08
CA SER A 409 -30.54 33.40 10.28
C SER A 409 -30.78 31.97 10.77
N PRO A 410 -31.93 31.67 11.41
CA PRO A 410 -32.39 30.29 11.46
C PRO A 410 -32.88 29.93 10.06
N GLU A 411 -32.34 28.87 9.47
CA GLU A 411 -32.99 28.22 8.35
C GLU A 411 -34.36 27.70 8.81
N THR A 412 -35.38 28.44 8.49
CA THR A 412 -36.77 27.95 8.48
C THR A 412 -36.93 27.19 7.17
N ASP A 413 -36.85 25.87 7.28
CA ASP A 413 -37.38 24.95 6.32
C ASP A 413 -38.91 25.10 6.30
N ALA A 414 -39.42 25.82 5.31
CA ALA A 414 -40.84 25.89 5.00
C ALA A 414 -41.01 25.92 3.49
N GLY A 415 -41.43 24.76 2.98
CA GLY A 415 -41.75 24.55 1.60
C GLY A 415 -42.71 25.57 1.03
N ARG A 416 -42.49 25.92 -0.22
CA ARG A 416 -43.53 26.32 -1.17
C ARG A 416 -43.14 25.87 -2.58
N GLU A 417 -43.92 24.93 -3.05
CA GLU A 417 -44.07 24.58 -4.46
C GLU A 417 -44.49 25.80 -5.28
N ALA A 418 -43.84 26.04 -6.38
CA ALA A 418 -44.42 26.63 -7.57
C ALA A 418 -43.54 26.33 -8.76
N GLY A 419 -44.11 25.59 -9.70
CA GLY A 419 -43.50 24.99 -10.87
C GLY A 419 -42.90 25.95 -11.87
N THR A 420 -41.92 25.44 -12.54
CA THR A 420 -41.66 25.60 -13.96
C THR A 420 -40.73 24.46 -14.40
N GLU A 421 -41.25 23.59 -15.24
CA GLU A 421 -40.49 22.58 -15.99
C GLU A 421 -39.37 23.20 -16.82
N PRO A 422 -38.24 22.52 -16.93
CA PRO A 422 -37.54 22.49 -18.21
C PRO A 422 -37.39 21.06 -18.73
N ALA A 423 -37.59 20.97 -20.02
CA ALA A 423 -37.60 19.86 -20.94
C ALA A 423 -36.58 18.72 -20.67
N SER A 424 -37.10 17.50 -20.72
CA SER A 424 -36.35 16.25 -20.76
C SER A 424 -35.54 16.05 -22.04
N PRO A 425 -34.34 15.51 -21.98
CA PRO A 425 -33.74 14.83 -23.12
C PRO A 425 -34.14 13.35 -23.16
N LYS A 426 -34.51 12.91 -24.34
CA LYS A 426 -34.98 11.60 -24.75
C LYS A 426 -34.03 10.46 -24.29
N ARG A 427 -34.54 9.57 -23.50
CA ARG A 427 -33.94 8.23 -23.25
C ARG A 427 -34.37 7.28 -24.39
N HIS A 428 -33.36 6.74 -25.09
CA HIS A 428 -33.55 5.55 -25.91
C HIS A 428 -33.76 4.35 -24.98
N GLY A 429 -34.92 3.73 -25.10
CA GLY A 429 -35.31 2.55 -24.38
C GLY A 429 -34.60 1.29 -24.88
N LEU A 430 -34.06 0.53 -23.97
CA LEU A 430 -33.84 -0.90 -24.13
C LEU A 430 -34.77 -1.61 -23.14
N ARG A 431 -35.74 -2.32 -23.69
CA ARG A 431 -36.69 -3.18 -22.95
C ARG A 431 -35.96 -4.44 -22.46
N PRO A 432 -36.28 -4.97 -21.28
CA PRO A 432 -35.84 -6.28 -20.86
C PRO A 432 -36.70 -7.36 -21.59
N ARG A 433 -36.02 -8.43 -22.05
CA ARG A 433 -36.66 -9.62 -22.59
C ARG A 433 -37.04 -10.57 -21.46
N ASP A 434 -38.27 -10.93 -21.42
CA ASP A 434 -38.92 -12.00 -20.65
C ASP A 434 -38.42 -13.40 -21.10
N PRO A 435 -38.13 -14.35 -20.22
CA PRO A 435 -37.76 -15.70 -20.58
C PRO A 435 -38.99 -16.65 -20.41
N SER A 436 -39.71 -16.89 -21.46
CA SER A 436 -40.56 -18.09 -21.55
C SER A 436 -40.94 -18.37 -23.01
N SER A 437 -40.39 -19.44 -23.58
CA SER A 437 -41.04 -20.49 -24.36
C SER A 437 -40.03 -21.32 -25.16
N GLN A 438 -39.98 -22.60 -24.81
CA GLN A 438 -40.03 -23.80 -25.65
C GLN A 438 -39.01 -23.91 -26.79
N GLY A 439 -38.16 -24.89 -26.84
CA GLY A 439 -38.46 -26.26 -27.03
C GLY A 439 -37.42 -26.88 -27.96
N GLY A 440 -36.93 -28.04 -27.65
CA GLY A 440 -36.64 -29.04 -28.68
C GLY A 440 -35.15 -29.29 -29.00
N SER A 441 -34.73 -30.47 -28.58
CA SER A 441 -33.96 -31.54 -29.27
C SER A 441 -32.45 -31.53 -29.25
N ASP A 442 -31.95 -32.50 -28.54
CA ASP A 442 -30.97 -33.54 -28.94
C ASP A 442 -29.55 -33.16 -29.32
N GLY A 443 -28.61 -33.73 -28.57
CA GLY A 443 -27.22 -33.87 -28.97
C GLY A 443 -26.27 -34.24 -27.82
N CYS A 444 -26.40 -35.47 -27.35
CA CYS A 444 -25.41 -36.25 -26.60
C CYS A 444 -23.97 -36.07 -27.20
N VAL A 445 -22.94 -35.88 -26.38
CA VAL A 445 -21.69 -36.67 -26.31
C VAL A 445 -20.80 -36.11 -25.19
N THR A 446 -20.60 -36.90 -24.18
CA THR A 446 -19.44 -36.94 -23.31
C THR A 446 -18.31 -37.78 -23.97
N PRO A 447 -17.10 -37.83 -23.54
CA PRO A 447 -16.59 -37.73 -22.16
C PRO A 447 -15.82 -36.48 -21.82
#